data_b50e57ddbc3245390355a38fef19592c
#
_entry.id   b50e57ddbc3245390355a38fef19592c
#
_cell.length_a   1.000
_cell.length_b   1.000
_cell.length_c   1.000
_cell.angle_alpha   90.00
_cell.angle_beta   90.00
_cell.angle_gamma   90.00
#
_symmetry.space_group_name_H-M   'P 1'
#
loop_
_entity.id
_entity.type
_entity.pdbx_description
1 polymer ?
#
loop_
_entity_poly.entity_id
_entity_poly.type
_entity_poly.pdbx_seq_one_letter_code
_entity_poly.pdbx_strand_id
1 'polypeptide(L)'
;MQDQNLVTVALDGTGGDNVDARSVARAVRFALVLNPSLRVLVYGGQKLKQALSQEKIDAKRYDFFSAPECIPQDEDPRKVLEGYYNSAMRKAIEAVRDKKADVVVSSGGTGPLVALSRHILGTVENMRPALCARIPAGPEKYSLMLDLGANAQSKSKDLLSFALLGNAAYKVMYSEEHPRVCVLNVGSERNKGNPLVKEGRDLIEQVKRINCCGFVEADKLFTDEADVIVTDGFTGNVALKAAEGVASAFLNASGIKKFFSKLARPDWLVPWQYNGSLLLGVDGLVVKSHASAGKEAVAVALAGTVKLARLNLIDSIKEELKKSV
;
A
#
# COMPACT_ATOMS: atom_id res chain seq x y z
N MET A 1 -33.33 -4.65 4.66
CA MET A 1 -32.30 -5.69 4.50
C MET A 1 -31.27 -5.27 3.46
N GLN A 2 -30.45 -4.21 3.70
CA GLN A 2 -29.46 -3.70 2.72
C GLN A 2 -28.15 -3.20 3.34
N ASP A 3 -27.92 -3.30 4.67
CA ASP A 3 -26.74 -2.70 5.32
C ASP A 3 -25.62 -3.66 5.73
N GLN A 4 -25.70 -4.95 5.43
CA GLN A 4 -24.73 -5.94 5.93
C GLN A 4 -23.49 -6.16 5.02
N ASN A 5 -23.25 -5.36 3.98
CA ASN A 5 -22.19 -5.64 3.01
C ASN A 5 -21.37 -4.42 2.56
N LEU A 6 -21.47 -3.28 3.25
CA LEU A 6 -20.69 -2.10 2.94
C LEU A 6 -19.33 -2.16 3.64
N VAL A 7 -18.26 -1.96 2.89
CA VAL A 7 -16.92 -1.71 3.41
C VAL A 7 -16.75 -0.21 3.59
N THR A 8 -16.41 0.19 4.81
CA THR A 8 -16.24 1.61 5.19
C THR A 8 -14.76 1.98 5.16
N VAL A 9 -14.41 2.97 4.34
CA VAL A 9 -13.03 3.46 4.19
C VAL A 9 -12.90 4.86 4.79
N ALA A 10 -11.96 5.05 5.70
CA ALA A 10 -11.56 6.37 6.20
C ALA A 10 -10.53 6.99 5.26
N LEU A 11 -10.86 8.12 4.64
CA LEU A 11 -9.98 8.84 3.71
C LEU A 11 -9.35 10.05 4.38
N ASP A 12 -8.00 10.09 4.40
CA ASP A 12 -7.24 11.30 4.61
C ASP A 12 -7.38 12.20 3.38
N GLY A 13 -8.24 13.19 3.47
CA GLY A 13 -8.55 14.13 2.38
C GLY A 13 -7.59 15.31 2.27
N THR A 14 -6.51 15.35 3.06
CA THR A 14 -5.52 16.45 3.06
C THR A 14 -4.14 16.03 2.56
N GLY A 15 -3.88 14.73 2.45
CA GLY A 15 -2.58 14.21 2.03
C GLY A 15 -2.33 14.29 0.53
N GLY A 16 -1.07 14.49 0.13
CA GLY A 16 -0.61 14.50 -1.25
C GLY A 16 -0.12 15.85 -1.77
N ASP A 17 0.81 15.83 -2.73
CA ASP A 17 1.47 17.04 -3.25
C ASP A 17 0.59 17.84 -4.21
N ASN A 18 -0.31 17.17 -4.95
CA ASN A 18 -1.14 17.76 -6.01
C ASN A 18 -2.65 17.60 -5.74
N VAL A 19 -3.02 17.36 -4.48
CA VAL A 19 -4.40 17.01 -4.14
C VAL A 19 -5.17 18.28 -3.81
N ASP A 20 -5.79 18.90 -4.83
CA ASP A 20 -6.80 19.91 -4.59
C ASP A 20 -8.12 19.27 -4.13
N ALA A 21 -8.92 20.04 -3.40
CA ALA A 21 -10.18 19.58 -2.84
C ALA A 21 -11.16 19.00 -3.89
N ARG A 22 -11.15 19.54 -5.12
CA ARG A 22 -12.02 19.08 -6.21
C ARG A 22 -11.56 17.72 -6.73
N SER A 23 -10.25 17.53 -6.85
CA SER A 23 -9.69 16.23 -7.27
C SER A 23 -10.02 15.12 -6.28
N VAL A 24 -9.93 15.39 -4.97
CA VAL A 24 -10.35 14.44 -3.92
C VAL A 24 -11.84 14.14 -4.01
N ALA A 25 -12.69 15.16 -4.10
CA ALA A 25 -14.14 14.98 -4.21
C ALA A 25 -14.53 14.12 -5.43
N ARG A 26 -13.89 14.36 -6.58
CA ARG A 26 -14.05 13.56 -7.79
C ARG A 26 -13.55 12.12 -7.62
N ALA A 27 -12.40 11.92 -6.94
CA ALA A 27 -11.90 10.59 -6.64
C ALA A 27 -12.87 9.80 -5.78
N VAL A 28 -13.45 10.41 -4.74
CA VAL A 28 -14.50 9.80 -3.92
C VAL A 28 -15.70 9.40 -4.78
N ARG A 29 -16.21 10.31 -5.63
CA ARG A 29 -17.32 10.01 -6.54
C ARG A 29 -17.00 8.83 -7.46
N PHE A 30 -15.83 8.82 -8.10
CA PHE A 30 -15.42 7.72 -8.98
C PHE A 30 -15.29 6.40 -8.23
N ALA A 31 -14.68 6.40 -7.04
CA ALA A 31 -14.57 5.19 -6.22
C ALA A 31 -15.93 4.60 -5.87
N LEU A 32 -16.88 5.44 -5.50
CA LEU A 32 -18.25 5.03 -5.17
C LEU A 32 -19.03 4.50 -6.38
N VAL A 33 -18.73 5.00 -7.59
CA VAL A 33 -19.29 4.46 -8.84
C VAL A 33 -18.64 3.11 -9.18
N LEU A 34 -17.31 2.99 -9.04
CA LEU A 34 -16.57 1.76 -9.33
C LEU A 34 -16.95 0.62 -8.39
N ASN A 35 -17.33 0.93 -7.15
CA ASN A 35 -17.65 -0.10 -6.17
C ASN A 35 -18.93 0.21 -5.39
N PRO A 36 -20.06 -0.44 -5.71
CA PRO A 36 -21.33 -0.25 -5.01
C PRO A 36 -21.30 -0.61 -3.52
N SER A 37 -20.38 -1.45 -3.09
CA SER A 37 -20.22 -1.86 -1.68
C SER A 37 -19.31 -0.94 -0.86
N LEU A 38 -18.85 0.19 -1.41
CA LEU A 38 -17.98 1.13 -0.73
C LEU A 38 -18.78 2.23 -0.02
N ARG A 39 -18.42 2.58 1.20
CA ARG A 39 -18.76 3.80 1.93
C ARG A 39 -17.48 4.54 2.32
N VAL A 40 -17.50 5.87 2.31
CA VAL A 40 -16.29 6.66 2.59
C VAL A 40 -16.54 7.66 3.72
N LEU A 41 -15.72 7.60 4.77
CA LEU A 41 -15.61 8.63 5.81
C LEU A 41 -14.50 9.59 5.40
N VAL A 42 -14.84 10.80 4.99
CA VAL A 42 -13.89 11.78 4.46
C VAL A 42 -13.47 12.74 5.56
N TYR A 43 -12.20 12.77 5.88
CA TYR A 43 -11.60 13.70 6.85
C TYR A 43 -10.89 14.83 6.11
N GLY A 44 -11.16 16.09 6.46
CA GLY A 44 -10.52 17.21 5.78
C GLY A 44 -11.04 18.58 6.18
N GLY A 45 -10.61 19.60 5.45
CA GLY A 45 -10.98 21.00 5.68
C GLY A 45 -12.25 21.44 4.93
N GLN A 46 -12.68 22.67 5.20
CA GLN A 46 -13.92 23.25 4.67
C GLN A 46 -13.99 23.31 3.13
N LYS A 47 -12.83 23.53 2.45
CA LYS A 47 -12.77 23.51 0.98
C LYS A 47 -13.18 22.15 0.40
N LEU A 48 -12.76 21.06 1.06
CA LEU A 48 -13.11 19.69 0.65
C LEU A 48 -14.60 19.41 0.87
N LYS A 49 -15.16 19.87 2.01
CA LYS A 49 -16.59 19.77 2.27
C LYS A 49 -17.42 20.44 1.17
N GLN A 50 -17.04 21.66 0.78
CA GLN A 50 -17.70 22.38 -0.32
C GLN A 50 -17.54 21.66 -1.67
N ALA A 51 -16.37 21.11 -1.96
CA ALA A 51 -16.15 20.36 -3.20
C ALA A 51 -17.01 19.08 -3.25
N LEU A 52 -17.11 18.33 -2.14
CA LEU A 52 -17.97 17.14 -2.04
C LEU A 52 -19.44 17.46 -2.25
N SER A 53 -19.95 18.58 -1.71
CA SER A 53 -21.34 18.98 -1.89
C SER A 53 -21.69 19.37 -3.34
N GLN A 54 -20.69 19.69 -4.17
CA GLN A 54 -20.87 19.98 -5.61
C GLN A 54 -20.85 18.71 -6.48
N GLU A 55 -20.35 17.59 -5.95
CA GLU A 55 -20.36 16.32 -6.65
C GLU A 55 -21.69 15.58 -6.46
N LYS A 56 -22.17 14.91 -7.50
CA LYS A 56 -23.40 14.08 -7.42
C LYS A 56 -23.08 12.75 -6.74
N ILE A 57 -23.01 12.76 -5.41
CA ILE A 57 -22.74 11.58 -4.58
C ILE A 57 -24.00 11.29 -3.74
N ASP A 58 -24.38 10.03 -3.62
CA ASP A 58 -25.43 9.61 -2.69
C ASP A 58 -25.00 9.90 -1.24
N ALA A 59 -25.78 10.73 -0.56
CA ALA A 59 -25.49 11.16 0.82
C ALA A 59 -25.42 9.99 1.83
N LYS A 60 -25.97 8.82 1.51
CA LYS A 60 -25.88 7.61 2.34
C LYS A 60 -24.52 6.89 2.20
N ARG A 61 -23.74 7.25 1.18
CA ARG A 61 -22.51 6.55 0.81
C ARG A 61 -21.24 7.26 1.29
N TYR A 62 -21.34 8.47 1.86
CA TYR A 62 -20.23 9.16 2.48
C TYR A 62 -20.64 10.02 3.66
N ASP A 63 -19.72 10.23 4.59
CA ASP A 63 -19.80 11.24 5.64
C ASP A 63 -18.58 12.12 5.60
N PHE A 64 -18.74 13.37 5.99
CA PHE A 64 -17.63 14.32 6.12
C PHE A 64 -17.38 14.69 7.57
N PHE A 65 -16.11 14.62 7.98
CA PHE A 65 -15.62 15.01 9.30
C PHE A 65 -14.58 16.11 9.17
N SER A 66 -14.78 17.18 9.97
CA SER A 66 -13.84 18.31 9.99
C SER A 66 -12.52 17.90 10.65
N ALA A 67 -11.45 17.94 9.89
CA ALA A 67 -10.08 17.70 10.32
C ALA A 67 -9.14 18.54 9.42
N PRO A 68 -9.06 19.86 9.67
CA PRO A 68 -8.44 20.80 8.75
C PRO A 68 -6.91 20.81 8.78
N GLU A 69 -6.30 20.22 9.81
CA GLU A 69 -4.84 20.14 9.90
C GLU A 69 -4.28 19.22 8.83
N CYS A 70 -3.26 19.70 8.10
CA CYS A 70 -2.49 18.91 7.15
C CYS A 70 -1.10 18.64 7.72
N ILE A 71 -0.66 17.40 7.69
CA ILE A 71 0.70 17.03 8.02
C ILE A 71 1.57 17.20 6.78
N PRO A 72 2.68 17.99 6.85
CA PRO A 72 3.63 18.09 5.74
C PRO A 72 4.17 16.71 5.32
N GLN A 73 4.47 16.55 4.04
CA GLN A 73 4.94 15.26 3.51
C GLN A 73 6.26 14.79 4.13
N ASP A 74 7.12 15.76 4.46
CA ASP A 74 8.47 15.59 5.01
C ASP A 74 8.56 15.86 6.53
N GLU A 75 7.40 15.96 7.22
CA GLU A 75 7.41 16.23 8.66
C GLU A 75 8.12 15.11 9.45
N ASP A 76 8.87 15.53 10.45
CA ASP A 76 9.53 14.59 11.37
C ASP A 76 8.49 13.68 12.04
N PRO A 77 8.63 12.35 11.90
CA PRO A 77 7.71 11.39 12.52
C PRO A 77 7.53 11.59 14.04
N ARG A 78 8.55 12.08 14.75
CA ARG A 78 8.47 12.36 16.20
C ARG A 78 7.51 13.50 16.49
N LYS A 79 7.64 14.62 15.73
CA LYS A 79 6.74 15.76 15.86
C LYS A 79 5.30 15.41 15.54
N VAL A 80 5.11 14.49 14.57
CA VAL A 80 3.76 14.01 14.22
C VAL A 80 3.10 13.24 15.35
N LEU A 81 3.85 12.51 16.16
CA LEU A 81 3.33 11.81 17.34
C LEU A 81 2.89 12.76 18.45
N GLU A 82 3.62 13.86 18.65
CA GLU A 82 3.40 14.84 19.74
C GLU A 82 2.45 15.98 19.35
N GLY A 83 2.07 16.07 18.07
CA GLY A 83 1.22 17.12 17.52
C GLY A 83 0.18 16.61 16.52
N TYR A 84 -0.36 17.54 15.73
CA TYR A 84 -1.30 17.26 14.65
C TYR A 84 -2.54 16.44 15.09
N TYR A 85 -3.05 16.73 16.30
CA TYR A 85 -4.17 15.97 16.88
C TYR A 85 -5.47 16.10 16.10
N ASN A 86 -5.63 17.16 15.31
CA ASN A 86 -6.79 17.40 14.47
C ASN A 86 -6.48 17.23 12.97
N SER A 87 -5.45 16.43 12.63
CA SER A 87 -5.12 16.14 11.25
C SER A 87 -6.02 15.07 10.65
N ALA A 88 -6.31 15.20 9.38
CA ALA A 88 -7.12 14.24 8.63
C ALA A 88 -6.51 12.83 8.65
N MET A 89 -5.18 12.72 8.52
CA MET A 89 -4.46 11.44 8.60
C MET A 89 -4.66 10.76 9.96
N ARG A 90 -4.43 11.48 11.07
CA ARG A 90 -4.62 10.94 12.42
C ARG A 90 -6.06 10.50 12.65
N LYS A 91 -7.04 11.34 12.31
CA LYS A 91 -8.46 11.04 12.48
C LYS A 91 -8.93 9.85 11.65
N ALA A 92 -8.41 9.71 10.44
CA ALA A 92 -8.71 8.56 9.60
C ALA A 92 -8.15 7.24 10.18
N ILE A 93 -6.92 7.26 10.74
CA ILE A 93 -6.33 6.09 11.41
C ILE A 93 -7.10 5.77 12.71
N GLU A 94 -7.46 6.78 13.52
CA GLU A 94 -8.29 6.61 14.71
C GLU A 94 -9.64 5.97 14.40
N ALA A 95 -10.24 6.27 13.24
CA ALA A 95 -11.48 5.64 12.81
C ALA A 95 -11.35 4.12 12.60
N VAL A 96 -10.20 3.64 12.14
CA VAL A 96 -9.91 2.21 12.03
C VAL A 96 -9.72 1.59 13.41
N ARG A 97 -8.93 2.22 14.31
CA ARG A 97 -8.79 1.78 15.70
C ARG A 97 -10.14 1.64 16.41
N ASP A 98 -11.01 2.62 16.22
CA ASP A 98 -12.34 2.69 16.84
C ASP A 98 -13.38 1.82 16.12
N LYS A 99 -12.98 1.03 15.12
CA LYS A 99 -13.87 0.17 14.31
C LYS A 99 -15.02 0.92 13.62
N LYS A 100 -14.83 2.21 13.36
CA LYS A 100 -15.76 3.06 12.58
C LYS A 100 -15.51 2.91 11.08
N ALA A 101 -14.29 2.49 10.72
CA ALA A 101 -13.90 2.16 9.35
C ALA A 101 -13.10 0.85 9.34
N ASP A 102 -13.19 0.13 8.22
CA ASP A 102 -12.47 -1.11 7.99
C ASP A 102 -11.04 -0.85 7.48
N VAL A 103 -10.85 0.27 6.79
CA VAL A 103 -9.60 0.62 6.08
C VAL A 103 -9.34 2.11 6.22
N VAL A 104 -8.06 2.50 6.32
CA VAL A 104 -7.64 3.88 6.08
C VAL A 104 -6.89 4.00 4.76
N VAL A 105 -7.17 5.06 4.01
CA VAL A 105 -6.44 5.44 2.79
C VAL A 105 -5.86 6.85 2.98
N SER A 106 -4.55 7.00 2.77
CA SER A 106 -3.86 8.29 2.83
C SER A 106 -2.86 8.45 1.69
N SER A 107 -2.81 9.65 1.11
CA SER A 107 -1.78 10.09 0.16
C SER A 107 -0.69 10.95 0.85
N GLY A 108 -0.75 11.10 2.17
CA GLY A 108 0.22 11.86 2.95
C GLY A 108 1.61 11.22 3.02
N GLY A 109 2.55 11.88 3.69
CA GLY A 109 3.94 11.42 3.82
C GLY A 109 4.07 10.00 4.37
N THR A 110 4.97 9.21 3.81
CA THR A 110 5.17 7.81 4.25
C THR A 110 5.64 7.74 5.70
N GLY A 111 6.62 8.57 6.10
CA GLY A 111 7.12 8.64 7.49
C GLY A 111 6.02 8.94 8.51
N PRO A 112 5.26 10.05 8.35
CA PRO A 112 4.10 10.38 9.15
C PRO A 112 3.06 9.25 9.23
N LEU A 113 2.69 8.65 8.09
CA LEU A 113 1.69 7.59 8.03
C LEU A 113 2.14 6.35 8.81
N VAL A 114 3.38 5.90 8.62
CA VAL A 114 3.95 4.74 9.33
C VAL A 114 4.01 4.99 10.83
N ALA A 115 4.50 6.19 11.24
CA ALA A 115 4.61 6.54 12.66
C ALA A 115 3.25 6.57 13.35
N LEU A 116 2.25 7.26 12.78
CA LEU A 116 0.90 7.34 13.33
C LEU A 116 0.22 5.98 13.34
N SER A 117 0.31 5.21 12.25
CA SER A 117 -0.32 3.89 12.18
C SER A 117 0.24 2.94 13.24
N ARG A 118 1.57 2.91 13.39
CA ARG A 118 2.21 2.12 14.44
C ARG A 118 1.82 2.57 15.85
N HIS A 119 1.73 3.88 16.09
CA HIS A 119 1.39 4.44 17.39
C HIS A 119 -0.07 4.20 17.79
N ILE A 120 -1.00 4.38 16.83
CA ILE A 120 -2.45 4.33 17.07
C ILE A 120 -3.01 2.93 17.02
N LEU A 121 -2.56 2.12 16.05
CA LEU A 121 -3.07 0.77 15.81
C LEU A 121 -2.22 -0.31 16.52
N GLY A 122 -0.95 -0.01 16.82
CA GLY A 122 -0.01 -1.04 17.27
C GLY A 122 0.57 -1.87 16.11
N THR A 123 1.27 -2.96 16.46
CA THR A 123 1.91 -3.84 15.49
C THR A 123 1.46 -5.29 15.66
N VAL A 124 1.40 -6.03 14.56
CA VAL A 124 1.11 -7.47 14.55
C VAL A 124 2.34 -8.22 15.08
N GLU A 125 2.16 -9.02 16.14
CA GLU A 125 3.19 -9.91 16.73
C GLU A 125 4.56 -9.19 16.95
N ASN A 126 4.53 -7.91 17.31
CA ASN A 126 5.72 -7.05 17.45
C ASN A 126 6.61 -6.98 16.19
N MET A 127 6.08 -7.34 15.04
CA MET A 127 6.82 -7.24 13.78
C MET A 127 7.04 -5.80 13.36
N ARG A 128 8.12 -5.57 12.63
CA ARG A 128 8.39 -4.27 12.03
C ARG A 128 7.49 -4.04 10.82
N PRO A 129 6.71 -2.94 10.76
CA PRO A 129 5.86 -2.66 9.61
C PRO A 129 6.67 -2.44 8.33
N ALA A 130 6.13 -2.89 7.21
CA ALA A 130 6.71 -2.75 5.88
C ALA A 130 5.68 -2.22 4.88
N LEU A 131 6.10 -1.32 4.01
CA LEU A 131 5.28 -0.90 2.88
C LEU A 131 5.39 -1.93 1.76
N CYS A 132 4.25 -2.51 1.40
CA CYS A 132 4.12 -3.58 0.43
C CYS A 132 3.34 -3.12 -0.79
N ALA A 133 3.91 -3.25 -1.98
CA ALA A 133 3.18 -3.03 -3.22
C ALA A 133 2.98 -4.34 -4.00
N ARG A 134 1.90 -4.36 -4.73
CA ARG A 134 1.63 -5.37 -5.75
C ARG A 134 2.28 -4.93 -7.05
N ILE A 135 3.23 -5.71 -7.57
CA ILE A 135 3.89 -5.45 -8.84
C ILE A 135 3.50 -6.50 -9.89
N PRO A 136 3.37 -6.14 -11.17
CA PRO A 136 3.07 -7.10 -12.23
C PRO A 136 4.18 -8.15 -12.38
N ALA A 137 3.82 -9.41 -12.49
CA ALA A 137 4.74 -10.54 -12.68
C ALA A 137 4.46 -11.30 -13.99
N GLY A 138 3.62 -10.76 -14.85
CA GLY A 138 3.17 -11.36 -16.11
C GLY A 138 1.68 -11.09 -16.34
N PRO A 139 1.09 -11.67 -17.39
CA PRO A 139 -0.35 -11.55 -17.64
C PRO A 139 -1.15 -12.10 -16.44
N GLU A 140 -2.00 -11.26 -15.86
CA GLU A 140 -2.87 -11.57 -14.70
C GLU A 140 -2.16 -12.09 -13.45
N LYS A 141 -0.81 -12.03 -13.40
CA LYS A 141 0.00 -12.45 -12.27
C LYS A 141 0.68 -11.28 -11.60
N TYR A 142 0.80 -11.35 -10.27
CA TYR A 142 1.38 -10.30 -9.45
C TYR A 142 2.31 -10.87 -8.40
N SER A 143 3.40 -10.17 -8.13
CA SER A 143 4.23 -10.37 -6.95
C SER A 143 3.96 -9.31 -5.89
N LEU A 144 4.19 -9.63 -4.64
CA LEU A 144 4.25 -8.67 -3.54
C LEU A 144 5.70 -8.28 -3.30
N MET A 145 6.01 -6.99 -3.34
CA MET A 145 7.35 -6.47 -3.05
C MET A 145 7.32 -5.62 -1.79
N LEU A 146 8.19 -5.89 -0.83
CA LEU A 146 8.31 -5.19 0.46
C LEU A 146 9.75 -5.30 1.03
N ASP A 147 10.32 -4.31 1.72
CA ASP A 147 9.79 -3.00 2.08
C ASP A 147 10.03 -1.96 0.97
N LEU A 148 9.12 -1.02 0.84
CA LEU A 148 9.19 0.04 -0.18
C LEU A 148 9.29 1.45 0.45
N GLY A 149 10.01 1.55 1.58
CA GLY A 149 10.32 2.82 2.21
C GLY A 149 9.56 3.13 3.50
N ALA A 150 8.95 2.15 4.16
CA ALA A 150 8.49 2.32 5.54
C ALA A 150 9.67 2.46 6.50
N ASN A 151 10.82 1.86 6.17
CA ASN A 151 12.02 1.86 7.00
C ASN A 151 13.22 2.38 6.20
N ALA A 152 13.83 3.48 6.66
CA ALA A 152 15.04 4.04 6.05
C ALA A 152 16.26 3.12 6.25
N GLN A 153 16.29 2.38 7.36
CA GLN A 153 17.35 1.41 7.67
C GLN A 153 16.70 0.12 8.17
N SER A 154 17.22 -1.01 7.70
CA SER A 154 16.76 -2.34 8.09
C SER A 154 17.92 -3.19 8.62
N LYS A 155 17.59 -4.16 9.47
CA LYS A 155 18.47 -5.23 9.93
C LYS A 155 18.05 -6.55 9.27
N SER A 156 18.91 -7.56 9.30
CA SER A 156 18.63 -8.89 8.76
C SER A 156 17.34 -9.52 9.34
N LYS A 157 17.07 -9.29 10.64
CA LYS A 157 15.81 -9.70 11.30
C LYS A 157 14.58 -8.97 10.76
N ASP A 158 14.73 -7.75 10.25
CA ASP A 158 13.62 -7.02 9.64
C ASP A 158 13.25 -7.67 8.30
N LEU A 159 14.23 -8.13 7.52
CA LEU A 159 13.97 -8.89 6.28
C LEU A 159 13.20 -10.19 6.55
N LEU A 160 13.53 -10.89 7.65
CA LEU A 160 12.74 -12.04 8.09
C LEU A 160 11.29 -11.65 8.43
N SER A 161 11.10 -10.55 9.17
CA SER A 161 9.75 -10.04 9.47
C SER A 161 8.97 -9.72 8.18
N PHE A 162 9.62 -9.08 7.22
CA PHE A 162 9.01 -8.76 5.92
C PHE A 162 8.67 -10.04 5.13
N ALA A 163 9.54 -11.04 5.14
CA ALA A 163 9.27 -12.33 4.51
C ALA A 163 8.03 -13.04 5.11
N LEU A 164 7.92 -13.05 6.43
CA LEU A 164 6.77 -13.62 7.14
C LEU A 164 5.48 -12.89 6.80
N LEU A 165 5.49 -11.55 6.85
CA LEU A 165 4.34 -10.71 6.51
C LEU A 165 3.94 -10.86 5.03
N GLY A 166 4.90 -10.83 4.12
CA GLY A 166 4.67 -10.97 2.69
C GLY A 166 4.14 -12.36 2.32
N ASN A 167 4.72 -13.41 2.89
CA ASN A 167 4.27 -14.80 2.70
C ASN A 167 2.81 -14.97 3.18
N ALA A 168 2.49 -14.51 4.39
CA ALA A 168 1.13 -14.61 4.93
C ALA A 168 0.13 -13.79 4.09
N ALA A 169 0.50 -12.56 3.70
CA ALA A 169 -0.33 -11.71 2.86
C ALA A 169 -0.59 -12.33 1.48
N TYR A 170 0.44 -12.91 0.86
CA TYR A 170 0.29 -13.55 -0.46
C TYR A 170 -0.63 -14.76 -0.41
N LYS A 171 -0.48 -15.64 0.61
CA LYS A 171 -1.39 -16.77 0.84
C LYS A 171 -2.84 -16.33 0.92
N VAL A 172 -3.13 -15.32 1.72
CA VAL A 172 -4.50 -14.81 1.92
C VAL A 172 -5.05 -14.14 0.64
N MET A 173 -4.22 -13.35 -0.05
CA MET A 173 -4.68 -12.59 -1.22
C MET A 173 -4.88 -13.42 -2.48
N TYR A 174 -4.08 -14.50 -2.65
CA TYR A 174 -4.03 -15.29 -3.87
C TYR A 174 -4.35 -16.77 -3.68
N SER A 175 -4.63 -17.22 -2.44
CA SER A 175 -4.91 -18.62 -2.10
C SER A 175 -3.79 -19.57 -2.54
N GLU A 176 -2.52 -19.12 -2.44
CA GLU A 176 -1.33 -19.89 -2.74
C GLU A 176 -0.69 -20.41 -1.44
N GLU A 177 -0.63 -21.72 -1.26
CA GLU A 177 -0.14 -22.33 -0.01
C GLU A 177 1.37 -22.25 0.17
N HIS A 178 2.14 -22.21 -0.91
CA HIS A 178 3.61 -22.24 -0.89
C HIS A 178 4.23 -21.12 -1.74
N PRO A 179 3.95 -19.82 -1.43
CA PRO A 179 4.51 -18.71 -2.21
C PRO A 179 6.03 -18.78 -2.27
N ARG A 180 6.60 -18.51 -3.43
CA ARG A 180 8.06 -18.40 -3.64
C ARG A 180 8.54 -17.08 -3.06
N VAL A 181 9.32 -17.14 -1.97
CA VAL A 181 9.86 -15.96 -1.30
C VAL A 181 11.32 -15.79 -1.65
N CYS A 182 11.67 -14.70 -2.33
CA CYS A 182 13.04 -14.36 -2.69
C CYS A 182 13.48 -13.04 -2.06
N VAL A 183 14.79 -12.88 -1.82
CA VAL A 183 15.37 -11.63 -1.36
C VAL A 183 16.01 -10.91 -2.54
N LEU A 184 15.71 -9.62 -2.72
CA LEU A 184 16.30 -8.80 -3.77
C LEU A 184 17.81 -8.64 -3.55
N ASN A 185 18.59 -8.93 -4.59
CA ASN A 185 20.04 -8.90 -4.52
C ASN A 185 20.67 -8.44 -5.85
N VAL A 186 21.98 -8.22 -5.85
CA VAL A 186 22.80 -7.84 -7.02
C VAL A 186 23.24 -9.03 -7.88
N GLY A 187 22.91 -10.26 -7.49
CA GLY A 187 23.23 -11.50 -8.16
C GLY A 187 22.53 -12.67 -7.48
N SER A 188 22.28 -13.74 -8.22
CA SER A 188 21.56 -14.93 -7.74
C SER A 188 22.42 -15.89 -6.90
N GLU A 189 23.75 -15.77 -6.95
CA GLU A 189 24.67 -16.67 -6.25
C GLU A 189 24.71 -16.39 -4.74
N ARG A 190 24.84 -17.45 -3.93
CA ARG A 190 24.83 -17.39 -2.46
C ARG A 190 25.84 -16.43 -1.84
N ASN A 191 26.99 -16.22 -2.47
CA ASN A 191 28.08 -15.38 -1.98
C ASN A 191 27.93 -13.90 -2.34
N LYS A 192 26.99 -13.54 -3.21
CA LYS A 192 26.72 -12.16 -3.64
C LYS A 192 25.93 -11.38 -2.61
N GLY A 193 26.02 -10.06 -2.70
CA GLY A 193 25.30 -9.12 -1.86
C GLY A 193 26.03 -8.70 -0.59
N ASN A 194 25.46 -7.73 0.08
CA ASN A 194 25.96 -7.19 1.34
C ASN A 194 25.58 -8.10 2.54
N PRO A 195 26.18 -7.88 3.73
CA PRO A 195 25.86 -8.71 4.92
C PRO A 195 24.37 -8.75 5.27
N LEU A 196 23.67 -7.60 5.20
CA LEU A 196 22.23 -7.50 5.49
C LEU A 196 21.42 -8.52 4.68
N VAL A 197 21.66 -8.54 3.36
CA VAL A 197 20.89 -9.35 2.41
C VAL A 197 21.23 -10.85 2.58
N LYS A 198 22.52 -11.19 2.78
CA LYS A 198 22.95 -12.58 2.99
C LYS A 198 22.43 -13.17 4.30
N GLU A 199 22.60 -12.45 5.40
CA GLU A 199 22.08 -12.87 6.71
C GLU A 199 20.56 -12.94 6.73
N GLY A 200 19.88 -11.96 6.09
CA GLY A 200 18.44 -11.94 5.96
C GLY A 200 17.92 -13.17 5.24
N ARG A 201 18.53 -13.54 4.10
CA ARG A 201 18.18 -14.76 3.36
C ARG A 201 18.42 -16.01 4.21
N ASP A 202 19.55 -16.11 4.93
CA ASP A 202 19.87 -17.26 5.77
C ASP A 202 18.86 -17.42 6.92
N LEU A 203 18.39 -16.32 7.51
CA LEU A 203 17.31 -16.34 8.51
C LEU A 203 15.99 -16.81 7.91
N ILE A 204 15.64 -16.37 6.72
CA ILE A 204 14.40 -16.79 6.03
C ILE A 204 14.45 -18.28 5.67
N GLU A 205 15.58 -18.76 5.17
CA GLU A 205 15.81 -20.17 4.79
C GLU A 205 15.63 -21.14 5.98
N GLN A 206 15.92 -20.69 7.22
CA GLN A 206 15.73 -21.48 8.44
C GLN A 206 14.24 -21.67 8.81
N VAL A 207 13.35 -20.87 8.25
CA VAL A 207 11.91 -20.98 8.53
C VAL A 207 11.28 -22.02 7.58
N LYS A 208 11.14 -23.26 8.04
CA LYS A 208 10.72 -24.43 7.23
C LYS A 208 9.46 -24.25 6.38
N ARG A 209 8.57 -23.37 6.77
CA ARG A 209 7.27 -23.15 6.08
C ARG A 209 7.30 -21.99 5.08
N ILE A 210 8.40 -21.24 4.99
CA ILE A 210 8.64 -20.28 3.91
C ILE A 210 9.36 -21.05 2.79
N ASN A 211 8.76 -21.04 1.61
CA ASN A 211 9.42 -21.53 0.40
C ASN A 211 10.45 -20.48 -0.06
N CYS A 212 11.63 -20.48 0.59
CA CYS A 212 12.70 -19.56 0.29
C CYS A 212 13.42 -20.01 -0.99
N CYS A 213 13.28 -19.21 -2.06
CA CYS A 213 13.91 -19.48 -3.36
C CYS A 213 15.29 -18.80 -3.53
N GLY A 214 15.84 -18.25 -2.45
CA GLY A 214 17.14 -17.59 -2.46
C GLY A 214 17.05 -16.13 -2.88
N PHE A 215 17.83 -15.73 -3.89
CA PHE A 215 17.91 -14.35 -4.37
C PHE A 215 17.20 -14.16 -5.71
N VAL A 216 16.71 -12.94 -5.94
CA VAL A 216 16.19 -12.46 -7.21
C VAL A 216 16.89 -11.16 -7.58
N GLU A 217 17.24 -10.98 -8.85
CA GLU A 217 17.88 -9.77 -9.38
C GLU A 217 16.84 -8.75 -9.84
N ALA A 218 17.23 -7.47 -9.89
CA ALA A 218 16.32 -6.38 -10.20
C ALA A 218 15.71 -6.44 -11.62
N ASP A 219 16.38 -7.05 -12.58
CA ASP A 219 15.88 -7.27 -13.95
C ASP A 219 14.74 -8.32 -14.01
N LYS A 220 14.57 -9.10 -12.93
CA LYS A 220 13.53 -10.13 -12.77
C LYS A 220 12.32 -9.69 -11.96
N LEU A 221 12.31 -8.44 -11.44
CA LEU A 221 11.20 -7.95 -10.60
C LEU A 221 9.81 -8.06 -11.24
N PHE A 222 9.75 -7.95 -12.57
CA PHE A 222 8.50 -7.99 -13.33
C PHE A 222 8.30 -9.32 -14.09
N THR A 223 8.93 -10.38 -13.59
CA THR A 223 8.82 -11.74 -14.12
C THR A 223 8.16 -12.66 -13.11
N ASP A 224 7.79 -13.88 -13.56
CA ASP A 224 7.21 -14.92 -12.71
C ASP A 224 8.28 -15.75 -11.96
N GLU A 225 9.33 -15.12 -11.44
CA GLU A 225 10.36 -15.85 -10.67
C GLU A 225 10.06 -15.89 -9.16
N ALA A 226 9.37 -14.88 -8.62
CA ALA A 226 9.04 -14.81 -7.19
C ALA A 226 7.61 -14.32 -6.97
N ASP A 227 6.95 -14.86 -5.97
CA ASP A 227 5.61 -14.43 -5.53
C ASP A 227 5.72 -13.34 -4.47
N VAL A 228 6.77 -13.40 -3.64
CA VAL A 228 7.11 -12.40 -2.62
C VAL A 228 8.57 -12.00 -2.78
N ILE A 229 8.82 -10.70 -2.95
CA ILE A 229 10.16 -10.13 -3.08
C ILE A 229 10.44 -9.28 -1.86
N VAL A 230 11.43 -9.70 -1.07
CA VAL A 230 11.83 -9.05 0.17
C VAL A 230 13.05 -8.18 -0.07
N THR A 231 13.03 -6.95 0.44
CA THR A 231 14.14 -6.00 0.33
C THR A 231 14.17 -5.06 1.55
N ASP A 232 15.26 -4.33 1.75
CA ASP A 232 15.23 -3.17 2.65
C ASP A 232 14.50 -2.00 2.00
N GLY A 233 13.99 -1.08 2.84
CA GLY A 233 13.11 -0.01 2.36
C GLY A 233 13.81 0.99 1.44
N PHE A 234 15.13 1.20 1.55
CA PHE A 234 15.87 2.07 0.65
C PHE A 234 15.99 1.44 -0.74
N THR A 235 16.52 0.22 -0.80
CA THR A 235 16.73 -0.52 -2.06
C THR A 235 15.39 -0.74 -2.78
N GLY A 236 14.36 -1.16 -2.05
CA GLY A 236 13.04 -1.40 -2.63
C GLY A 236 12.39 -0.15 -3.20
N ASN A 237 12.46 0.96 -2.48
CA ASN A 237 11.91 2.24 -2.96
C ASN A 237 12.67 2.76 -4.19
N VAL A 238 14.00 2.66 -4.21
CA VAL A 238 14.82 3.05 -5.36
C VAL A 238 14.49 2.19 -6.58
N ALA A 239 14.42 0.87 -6.43
CA ALA A 239 14.09 -0.05 -7.53
C ALA A 239 12.69 0.24 -8.11
N LEU A 240 11.67 0.39 -7.25
CA LEU A 240 10.32 0.72 -7.68
C LEU A 240 10.26 2.08 -8.39
N LYS A 241 10.88 3.12 -7.83
CA LYS A 241 10.91 4.47 -8.41
C LYS A 241 11.64 4.52 -9.75
N ALA A 242 12.73 3.77 -9.90
CA ALA A 242 13.42 3.64 -11.18
C ALA A 242 12.52 2.99 -12.24
N ALA A 243 11.83 1.90 -11.89
CA ALA A 243 10.89 1.22 -12.78
C ALA A 243 9.70 2.12 -13.17
N GLU A 244 9.10 2.84 -12.21
CA GLU A 244 8.05 3.83 -12.47
C GLU A 244 8.53 4.95 -13.41
N GLY A 245 9.76 5.43 -13.22
CA GLY A 245 10.39 6.45 -14.05
C GLY A 245 10.57 5.99 -15.49
N VAL A 246 11.09 4.78 -15.70
CA VAL A 246 11.26 4.17 -17.03
C VAL A 246 9.90 3.97 -17.71
N ALA A 247 8.91 3.41 -17.01
CA ALA A 247 7.55 3.23 -17.54
C ALA A 247 6.92 4.58 -17.95
N SER A 248 7.08 5.62 -17.13
CA SER A 248 6.60 6.97 -17.42
C SER A 248 7.30 7.58 -18.64
N ALA A 249 8.63 7.46 -18.74
CA ALA A 249 9.40 7.95 -19.89
C ALA A 249 8.96 7.25 -21.18
N PHE A 250 8.77 5.92 -21.15
CA PHE A 250 8.29 5.14 -22.26
C PHE A 250 6.89 5.57 -22.72
N LEU A 251 5.95 5.73 -21.78
CA LEU A 251 4.59 6.19 -22.08
C LEU A 251 4.52 7.62 -22.61
N ASN A 252 5.49 8.48 -22.29
CA ASN A 252 5.54 9.87 -22.74
C ASN A 252 6.31 10.07 -24.07
N ALA A 253 7.06 9.08 -24.54
CA ALA A 253 7.77 9.16 -25.81
C ALA A 253 6.80 9.38 -26.98
N SER A 254 7.09 10.40 -27.78
CA SER A 254 6.15 11.09 -28.72
C SER A 254 5.72 10.33 -29.99
N GLY A 255 5.71 9.08 -30.03
CA GLY A 255 5.10 8.25 -31.12
C GLY A 255 4.22 7.16 -30.53
N ILE A 256 4.51 6.77 -29.30
CA ILE A 256 3.92 5.61 -28.62
C ILE A 256 2.52 5.95 -28.08
N LYS A 257 2.27 7.20 -27.67
CA LYS A 257 0.93 7.66 -27.26
C LYS A 257 -0.14 7.48 -28.34
N LYS A 258 0.19 7.71 -29.62
CA LYS A 258 -0.75 7.53 -30.74
C LYS A 258 -0.91 6.07 -31.14
N PHE A 259 0.13 5.27 -31.04
CA PHE A 259 0.10 3.86 -31.44
C PHE A 259 -0.66 3.02 -30.41
N PHE A 260 -0.38 3.20 -29.12
CA PHE A 260 -1.05 2.47 -28.04
C PHE A 260 -2.44 3.02 -27.63
N SER A 261 -2.86 4.18 -28.10
CA SER A 261 -4.25 4.61 -27.94
C SER A 261 -5.23 3.82 -28.84
N LYS A 262 -4.73 3.16 -29.88
CA LYS A 262 -5.51 2.32 -30.80
C LYS A 262 -5.35 0.81 -30.58
N LEU A 263 -4.25 0.35 -29.96
CA LEU A 263 -4.10 -1.03 -29.48
C LEU A 263 -4.24 -1.03 -27.95
N ALA A 264 -4.96 -1.99 -27.41
CA ALA A 264 -5.14 -2.17 -26.00
C ALA A 264 -3.81 -2.03 -25.25
N ARG A 265 -3.67 -0.98 -24.42
CA ARG A 265 -2.52 -0.87 -23.51
C ARG A 265 -2.56 -2.08 -22.61
N PRO A 266 -1.49 -2.84 -22.47
CA PRO A 266 -1.44 -3.84 -21.43
C PRO A 266 -1.68 -3.14 -20.09
N ASP A 267 -2.70 -3.55 -19.34
CA ASP A 267 -3.09 -2.91 -18.08
C ASP A 267 -1.92 -2.80 -17.09
N TRP A 268 -0.99 -3.76 -17.15
CA TRP A 268 0.20 -3.79 -16.32
C TRP A 268 1.24 -2.67 -16.59
N LEU A 269 1.16 -1.95 -17.73
CA LEU A 269 2.00 -0.77 -18.00
C LEU A 269 1.44 0.54 -17.43
N VAL A 270 0.30 0.50 -16.76
CA VAL A 270 -0.38 1.71 -16.27
C VAL A 270 -0.18 1.85 -14.76
N PRO A 271 0.81 2.65 -14.28
CA PRO A 271 1.19 2.70 -12.86
C PRO A 271 0.05 3.04 -11.90
N TRP A 272 -0.93 3.86 -12.31
CA TRP A 272 -2.05 4.23 -11.43
C TRP A 272 -3.02 3.08 -11.13
N GLN A 273 -3.04 2.02 -11.93
CA GLN A 273 -3.85 0.81 -11.66
C GLN A 273 -3.31 -0.02 -10.50
N TYR A 274 -2.05 0.18 -10.12
CA TYR A 274 -1.39 -0.48 -8.99
C TYR A 274 -1.22 0.47 -7.79
N ASN A 275 -1.89 1.65 -7.84
CA ASN A 275 -1.84 2.59 -6.74
C ASN A 275 -2.51 2.00 -5.49
N GLY A 276 -1.86 2.15 -4.35
CA GLY A 276 -2.33 1.63 -3.07
C GLY A 276 -1.41 0.55 -2.51
N SER A 277 -0.26 0.97 -1.98
CA SER A 277 0.62 0.09 -1.21
C SER A 277 0.04 -0.20 0.17
N LEU A 278 0.13 -1.44 0.62
CA LEU A 278 -0.31 -1.86 1.96
C LEU A 278 0.78 -1.59 2.99
N LEU A 279 0.44 -1.05 4.13
CA LEU A 279 1.33 -1.03 5.29
C LEU A 279 1.08 -2.30 6.10
N LEU A 280 1.82 -3.35 5.80
CA LEU A 280 1.76 -4.62 6.53
C LEU A 280 2.49 -4.52 7.86
N GLY A 281 2.06 -5.31 8.84
CA GLY A 281 2.68 -5.38 10.17
C GLY A 281 2.11 -4.40 11.20
N VAL A 282 1.15 -3.53 10.82
CA VAL A 282 0.32 -2.77 11.77
C VAL A 282 -1.00 -3.49 12.00
N ASP A 283 -1.61 -3.29 13.19
CA ASP A 283 -2.86 -3.95 13.57
C ASP A 283 -4.10 -3.21 13.04
N GLY A 284 -4.16 -3.06 11.73
CA GLY A 284 -5.26 -2.46 11.00
C GLY A 284 -4.93 -2.34 9.50
N LEU A 285 -5.93 -2.25 8.65
CA LEU A 285 -5.72 -2.15 7.22
C LEU A 285 -5.44 -0.71 6.81
N VAL A 286 -4.18 -0.46 6.44
CA VAL A 286 -3.67 0.86 6.05
C VAL A 286 -3.18 0.80 4.61
N VAL A 287 -3.70 1.70 3.78
CA VAL A 287 -3.34 1.81 2.36
C VAL A 287 -2.71 3.18 2.08
N LYS A 288 -1.48 3.16 1.60
CA LYS A 288 -0.75 4.33 1.14
C LYS A 288 -1.00 4.54 -0.34
N SER A 289 -1.68 5.62 -0.70
CA SER A 289 -1.74 6.11 -2.06
C SER A 289 -0.51 6.98 -2.37
N HIS A 290 -0.12 7.06 -3.63
CA HIS A 290 1.03 7.87 -4.05
C HIS A 290 0.77 9.36 -3.74
N ALA A 291 1.79 10.11 -3.30
CA ALA A 291 1.64 11.55 -3.00
C ALA A 291 1.28 12.37 -4.25
N SER A 292 1.79 11.98 -5.41
CA SER A 292 1.48 12.58 -6.72
C SER A 292 0.30 11.96 -7.45
N ALA A 293 -0.48 11.09 -6.76
CA ALA A 293 -1.59 10.39 -7.37
C ALA A 293 -2.69 11.35 -7.85
N GLY A 294 -3.08 11.24 -9.11
CA GLY A 294 -4.25 11.93 -9.62
C GLY A 294 -5.56 11.33 -9.08
N LYS A 295 -6.68 11.98 -9.40
CA LYS A 295 -8.02 11.55 -8.94
C LYS A 295 -8.35 10.09 -9.29
N GLU A 296 -7.91 9.61 -10.47
CA GLU A 296 -8.12 8.25 -10.92
C GLU A 296 -7.37 7.23 -10.03
N ALA A 297 -6.12 7.52 -9.71
CA ALA A 297 -5.29 6.67 -8.86
C ALA A 297 -5.83 6.60 -7.43
N VAL A 298 -6.28 7.72 -6.85
CA VAL A 298 -6.92 7.73 -5.52
C VAL A 298 -8.23 6.94 -5.55
N ALA A 299 -9.03 7.07 -6.62
CA ALA A 299 -10.27 6.33 -6.78
C ALA A 299 -10.03 4.81 -6.86
N VAL A 300 -9.00 4.37 -7.59
CA VAL A 300 -8.61 2.96 -7.66
C VAL A 300 -8.11 2.45 -6.32
N ALA A 301 -7.30 3.24 -5.59
CA ALA A 301 -6.87 2.88 -4.24
C ALA A 301 -8.07 2.66 -3.31
N LEU A 302 -9.03 3.59 -3.29
CA LEU A 302 -10.26 3.47 -2.51
C LEU A 302 -11.09 2.24 -2.89
N ALA A 303 -11.36 2.04 -4.18
CA ALA A 303 -12.19 0.93 -4.65
C ALA A 303 -11.52 -0.45 -4.41
N GLY A 304 -10.20 -0.50 -4.55
CA GLY A 304 -9.41 -1.73 -4.34
C GLY A 304 -9.40 -2.23 -2.89
N THR A 305 -9.61 -1.33 -1.91
CA THR A 305 -9.64 -1.72 -0.49
C THR A 305 -10.79 -2.64 -0.13
N VAL A 306 -11.90 -2.62 -0.89
CA VAL A 306 -13.08 -3.45 -0.61
C VAL A 306 -12.75 -4.94 -0.66
N LYS A 307 -11.93 -5.36 -1.64
CA LYS A 307 -11.48 -6.76 -1.73
C LYS A 307 -10.64 -7.14 -0.50
N LEU A 308 -9.73 -6.28 -0.08
CA LEU A 308 -8.82 -6.52 1.04
C LEU A 308 -9.57 -6.59 2.38
N ALA A 309 -10.52 -5.70 2.60
CA ALA A 309 -11.36 -5.71 3.79
C ALA A 309 -12.22 -6.98 3.87
N ARG A 310 -12.81 -7.41 2.74
CA ARG A 310 -13.62 -8.64 2.69
C ARG A 310 -12.81 -9.91 2.93
N LEU A 311 -11.52 -9.92 2.65
CA LEU A 311 -10.61 -11.00 3.01
C LEU A 311 -10.28 -11.02 4.50
N ASN A 312 -10.73 -10.01 5.27
CA ASN A 312 -10.31 -9.79 6.66
C ASN A 312 -8.76 -9.88 6.78
N LEU A 313 -8.08 -9.19 5.85
CA LEU A 313 -6.67 -9.42 5.52
C LEU A 313 -5.76 -9.44 6.77
N ILE A 314 -5.93 -8.49 7.68
CA ILE A 314 -5.05 -8.36 8.86
C ILE A 314 -5.24 -9.52 9.83
N ASP A 315 -6.47 -9.91 10.14
CA ASP A 315 -6.73 -11.04 11.05
C ASP A 315 -6.33 -12.37 10.41
N SER A 316 -6.57 -12.51 9.10
CA SER A 316 -6.10 -13.70 8.36
C SER A 316 -4.57 -13.80 8.33
N ILE A 317 -3.84 -12.68 8.19
CA ILE A 317 -2.38 -12.64 8.34
C ILE A 317 -1.96 -13.06 9.75
N LYS A 318 -2.63 -12.56 10.80
CA LYS A 318 -2.34 -12.96 12.19
C LYS A 318 -2.53 -14.47 12.40
N GLU A 319 -3.56 -15.05 11.82
CA GLU A 319 -3.80 -16.49 11.88
C GLU A 319 -2.71 -17.28 11.17
N GLU A 320 -2.31 -16.85 9.97
CA GLU A 320 -1.19 -17.48 9.24
C GLU A 320 0.13 -17.38 10.01
N LEU A 321 0.39 -16.25 10.66
CA LEU A 321 1.58 -16.06 11.49
C LEU A 321 1.58 -16.99 12.74
N LYS A 322 0.44 -17.23 13.37
CA LYS A 322 0.31 -18.14 14.52
C LYS A 322 0.54 -19.60 14.15
N LYS A 323 0.09 -20.04 13.00
CA LYS A 323 0.41 -21.38 12.47
C LYS A 323 1.90 -21.59 12.29
N SER A 324 2.61 -20.55 12.49
CA SER A 324 3.98 -20.25 12.19
C SER A 324 4.93 -20.50 13.37
N VAL A 325 4.47 -20.69 14.56
CA VAL A 325 5.27 -20.93 15.80
C VAL A 325 5.27 -22.46 16.17
#